data_9412c96d9833537dd28aac61be01a5bd
#
_entry.id   9412c96d9833537dd28aac61be01a5bd
#
_cell.length_a   1.000
_cell.length_b   1.000
_cell.length_c   1.000
_cell.angle_alpha   90.00
_cell.angle_beta   90.00
_cell.angle_gamma   90.00
#
_symmetry.space_group_name_H-M   'P 1'
#
loop_
_entity.id
_entity.type
_entity.pdbx_description
1 polymer ?
#
loop_
_entity_poly.entity_id
_entity_poly.type
_entity_poly.pdbx_seq_one_letter_code
_entity_poly.pdbx_strand_id
1 'polypeptide(L)'
;MSDATYAGAVIMEVNGRDVEIISIKPQTTTGRKPVKTMNRNGRVSGYCDGVTEHKLSVTAAIPIDGTEIDWDNITKAKITIYPINDEGRRTSYLDCFTVDTSEQYEVDNEARIDIEMIALHKIKE
;
A
#
# COMPACT_ATOMS: atom_id res chain seq x y z
N MET A 1 -33.63 7.47 7.57
CA MET A 1 -32.62 6.73 6.83
C MET A 1 -31.31 7.51 6.84
N SER A 2 -30.25 6.89 7.17
CA SER A 2 -28.95 7.54 7.20
C SER A 2 -28.18 7.24 5.91
N ASP A 3 -27.52 8.25 5.40
CA ASP A 3 -26.64 8.07 4.25
C ASP A 3 -25.28 7.56 4.72
N ALA A 4 -24.73 6.62 3.98
CA ALA A 4 -23.39 6.13 4.24
C ALA A 4 -22.38 7.04 3.55
N THR A 5 -21.32 7.39 4.27
CA THR A 5 -20.20 8.14 3.72
C THR A 5 -19.03 7.17 3.53
N TYR A 6 -18.53 7.09 2.32
CA TYR A 6 -17.46 6.16 1.97
C TYR A 6 -16.11 6.85 1.94
N ALA A 7 -15.07 6.09 2.21
CA ALA A 7 -13.71 6.60 2.08
C ALA A 7 -13.44 6.96 0.63
N GLY A 8 -12.96 8.15 0.42
CA GLY A 8 -12.56 8.64 -0.90
C GLY A 8 -11.06 8.83 -0.94
N ALA A 9 -10.63 10.06 -1.20
CA ALA A 9 -9.21 10.38 -1.23
C ALA A 9 -8.57 10.17 0.14
N VAL A 10 -7.32 9.75 0.13
CA VAL A 10 -6.54 9.55 1.34
C VAL A 10 -5.29 10.40 1.29
N ILE A 11 -4.76 10.68 2.48
CA ILE A 11 -3.46 11.34 2.65
C ILE A 11 -2.45 10.26 3.02
N MET A 12 -1.28 10.32 2.41
CA MET A 12 -0.18 9.42 2.73
C MET A 12 0.96 10.22 3.34
N GLU A 13 1.46 9.73 4.47
CA GLU A 13 2.63 10.29 5.13
C GLU A 13 3.75 9.27 5.11
N VAL A 14 4.95 9.72 4.77
CA VAL A 14 6.15 8.89 4.83
C VAL A 14 7.05 9.50 5.89
N ASN A 15 7.26 8.80 7.00
CA ASN A 15 8.05 9.27 8.14
C ASN A 15 7.57 10.63 8.68
N GLY A 16 6.25 10.84 8.68
CA GLY A 16 5.65 12.07 9.16
C GLY A 16 5.59 13.20 8.15
N ARG A 17 6.05 12.97 6.93
CA ARG A 17 6.01 13.95 5.84
C ARG A 17 4.91 13.62 4.87
N ASP A 18 4.02 14.57 4.58
CA ASP A 18 2.97 14.40 3.59
C ASP A 18 3.56 14.21 2.19
N VAL A 19 3.03 13.25 1.46
CA VAL A 19 3.41 12.99 0.09
C VAL A 19 2.18 13.05 -0.79
N GLU A 20 2.27 13.81 -1.87
CA GLU A 20 1.19 13.90 -2.84
C GLU A 20 1.22 12.69 -3.74
N ILE A 21 0.17 11.90 -3.67
CA ILE A 21 0.07 10.66 -4.46
C ILE A 21 -1.15 10.74 -5.38
N ILE A 22 -1.04 10.02 -6.49
CA ILE A 22 -2.14 9.87 -7.44
C ILE A 22 -3.01 8.69 -7.04
N SER A 23 -2.37 7.59 -6.65
CA SER A 23 -3.07 6.40 -6.19
C SER A 23 -2.20 5.58 -5.24
N ILE A 24 -2.86 4.80 -4.41
CA ILE A 24 -2.20 3.82 -3.55
C ILE A 24 -3.07 2.57 -3.45
N LYS A 25 -2.44 1.43 -3.56
CA LYS A 25 -3.13 0.14 -3.46
C LYS A 25 -2.40 -0.76 -2.48
N PRO A 26 -2.80 -0.73 -1.21
CA PRO A 26 -2.27 -1.68 -0.23
C PRO A 26 -2.86 -3.07 -0.46
N GLN A 27 -2.01 -4.07 -0.33
CA GLN A 27 -2.42 -5.46 -0.50
C GLN A 27 -1.79 -6.30 0.60
N THR A 28 -2.59 -7.13 1.24
CA THR A 28 -2.09 -8.08 2.24
C THR A 28 -2.28 -9.49 1.71
N THR A 29 -1.18 -10.22 1.64
CA THR A 29 -1.19 -11.65 1.32
C THR A 29 -0.95 -12.39 2.62
N THR A 30 -1.94 -13.16 3.06
CA THR A 30 -1.87 -13.83 4.37
C THR A 30 -0.91 -15.00 4.39
N GLY A 31 -0.57 -15.54 3.22
CA GLY A 31 0.30 -16.70 3.11
C GLY A 31 -0.41 -18.02 3.33
N ARG A 32 -1.69 -17.99 3.61
CA ARG A 32 -2.45 -19.23 3.79
C ARG A 32 -2.66 -19.90 2.45
N LYS A 33 -2.47 -21.21 2.43
CA LYS A 33 -2.66 -22.00 1.21
C LYS A 33 -3.72 -23.06 1.47
N PRO A 34 -4.63 -23.29 0.52
CA PRO A 34 -5.60 -24.37 0.66
C PRO A 34 -4.93 -25.72 0.58
N VAL A 35 -5.33 -26.63 1.45
CA VAL A 35 -4.90 -28.01 1.40
C VAL A 35 -5.99 -28.82 0.73
N LYS A 36 -5.67 -29.37 -0.43
CA LYS A 36 -6.62 -30.14 -1.24
C LYS A 36 -6.31 -31.61 -1.11
N THR A 37 -7.35 -32.38 -0.81
CA THR A 37 -7.24 -33.83 -0.76
C THR A 37 -8.42 -34.44 -1.54
N MET A 38 -8.26 -35.68 -1.95
CA MET A 38 -9.38 -36.42 -2.52
C MET A 38 -10.25 -36.88 -1.36
N ASN A 39 -11.47 -36.32 -1.28
CA ASN A 39 -12.40 -36.69 -0.22
C ASN A 39 -13.83 -36.76 -0.79
N ARG A 40 -14.72 -37.37 -0.01
CA ARG A 40 -16.09 -37.62 -0.48
C ARG A 40 -16.89 -36.33 -0.67
N ASN A 41 -16.53 -35.27 0.02
CA ASN A 41 -17.24 -33.99 -0.07
C ASN A 41 -16.80 -33.17 -1.29
N GLY A 42 -15.71 -33.54 -1.93
CA GLY A 42 -15.21 -32.85 -3.13
C GLY A 42 -14.80 -31.42 -2.90
N ARG A 43 -14.31 -31.08 -1.71
CA ARG A 43 -13.92 -29.71 -1.38
C ARG A 43 -12.61 -29.66 -0.60
N VAL A 44 -12.09 -28.45 -0.49
CA VAL A 44 -10.84 -28.17 0.20
C VAL A 44 -10.91 -28.66 1.65
N SER A 45 -9.88 -29.39 2.10
CA SER A 45 -9.84 -29.96 3.45
C SER A 45 -9.50 -28.96 4.53
N GLY A 46 -8.79 -27.88 4.18
CA GLY A 46 -8.37 -26.88 5.14
C GLY A 46 -7.27 -26.00 4.56
N TYR A 47 -6.45 -25.46 5.41
CA TYR A 47 -5.37 -24.56 4.98
C TYR A 47 -4.10 -24.82 5.78
N CYS A 48 -2.97 -24.40 5.21
CA CYS A 48 -1.71 -24.33 5.94
C CYS A 48 -1.22 -22.88 5.95
N ASP A 49 -0.48 -22.52 6.98
CA ASP A 49 0.05 -21.17 7.11
C ASP A 49 1.35 -21.01 6.33
N GLY A 50 1.56 -19.82 5.83
CA GLY A 50 2.79 -19.42 5.19
C GLY A 50 3.24 -18.07 5.72
N VAL A 51 3.96 -17.32 4.91
CA VAL A 51 4.48 -16.01 5.29
C VAL A 51 3.50 -14.93 4.90
N THR A 52 3.16 -14.05 5.84
CA THR A 52 2.30 -12.89 5.57
C THR A 52 3.14 -11.78 4.94
N GLU A 53 2.60 -11.18 3.89
CA GLU A 53 3.26 -10.11 3.16
C GLU A 53 2.32 -8.94 2.98
N HIS A 54 2.81 -7.74 3.28
CA HIS A 54 2.07 -6.49 3.05
C HIS A 54 2.74 -5.74 1.91
N LYS A 55 2.05 -5.59 0.79
CA LYS A 55 2.57 -4.94 -0.40
C LYS A 55 1.86 -3.62 -0.63
N LEU A 56 2.62 -2.58 -0.90
CA LEU A 56 2.10 -1.25 -1.21
C LEU A 56 2.49 -0.88 -2.64
N SER A 57 1.50 -0.59 -3.48
CA SER A 57 1.72 -0.08 -4.83
C SER A 57 1.28 1.38 -4.84
N VAL A 58 2.23 2.28 -5.02
CA VAL A 58 2.01 3.72 -4.93
C VAL A 58 2.35 4.38 -6.25
N THR A 59 1.49 5.29 -6.71
CA THR A 59 1.81 6.17 -7.84
C THR A 59 1.84 7.59 -7.31
N ALA A 60 2.99 8.23 -7.42
CA ALA A 60 3.20 9.60 -6.95
C ALA A 60 3.53 10.52 -8.11
N ALA A 61 3.16 11.79 -7.98
CA ALA A 61 3.57 12.82 -8.94
C ALA A 61 5.01 13.25 -8.64
N ILE A 62 5.78 13.52 -9.68
CA ILE A 62 7.17 13.97 -9.53
C ILE A 62 7.19 15.50 -9.54
N PRO A 63 7.57 16.17 -8.44
CA PRO A 63 7.67 17.62 -8.44
C PRO A 63 8.90 18.09 -9.20
N ILE A 64 8.78 19.25 -9.87
CA ILE A 64 9.86 19.80 -10.69
C ILE A 64 10.99 20.42 -9.85
N ASP A 65 10.66 20.78 -8.60
CA ASP A 65 11.62 21.50 -7.73
C ASP A 65 12.59 20.58 -6.98
N GLY A 66 12.54 19.29 -7.22
CA GLY A 66 13.45 18.34 -6.61
C GLY A 66 13.17 18.01 -5.14
N THR A 67 11.99 18.36 -4.65
CA THR A 67 11.63 18.07 -3.26
C THR A 67 11.12 16.66 -3.05
N GLU A 68 11.17 15.83 -4.07
CA GLU A 68 10.68 14.46 -3.98
C GLU A 68 11.51 13.61 -3.02
N ILE A 69 10.86 12.58 -2.50
CA ILE A 69 11.50 11.60 -1.64
C ILE A 69 12.39 10.70 -2.49
N ASP A 70 13.55 10.33 -1.97
CA ASP A 70 14.43 9.36 -2.61
C ASP A 70 13.86 7.95 -2.38
N TRP A 71 12.92 7.58 -3.22
CA TRP A 71 12.21 6.31 -3.09
C TRP A 71 13.11 5.08 -3.20
N ASP A 72 14.18 5.19 -4.00
CA ASP A 72 15.05 4.05 -4.25
C ASP A 72 15.82 3.61 -3.01
N ASN A 73 16.06 4.51 -2.07
CA ASN A 73 16.88 4.25 -0.90
C ASN A 73 16.09 4.07 0.39
N ILE A 74 14.79 3.91 0.30
CA ILE A 74 13.95 3.68 1.47
C ILE A 74 14.10 2.22 1.93
N THR A 75 14.50 2.03 3.18
CA THR A 75 14.69 0.69 3.75
C THR A 75 13.93 0.47 5.05
N LYS A 76 13.57 1.53 5.77
CA LYS A 76 12.87 1.44 7.06
C LYS A 76 11.95 2.64 7.23
N ALA A 77 10.94 2.75 6.39
CA ALA A 77 10.02 3.87 6.45
C ALA A 77 8.74 3.50 7.18
N LYS A 78 8.13 4.47 7.82
CA LYS A 78 6.78 4.34 8.35
C LYS A 78 5.83 5.07 7.39
N ILE A 79 4.89 4.33 6.83
CA ILE A 79 3.90 4.90 5.93
C ILE A 79 2.53 4.87 6.61
N THR A 80 1.90 6.03 6.72
CA THR A 80 0.58 6.16 7.33
C THR A 80 -0.41 6.66 6.30
N ILE A 81 -1.57 6.01 6.24
CA ILE A 81 -2.64 6.35 5.31
C ILE A 81 -3.90 6.67 6.12
N TYR A 82 -4.50 7.81 5.86
CA TYR A 82 -5.74 8.20 6.54
C TYR A 82 -6.63 9.04 5.60
N PRO A 83 -7.95 9.08 5.85
CA PRO A 83 -8.86 9.87 5.02
C PRO A 83 -8.55 11.36 5.10
N ILE A 84 -8.81 12.07 4.00
CA ILE A 84 -8.50 13.50 3.88
C ILE A 84 -9.22 14.35 4.94
N ASN A 85 -10.39 13.93 5.38
CA ASN A 85 -11.14 14.64 6.42
C ASN A 85 -10.72 14.24 7.84
N ASP A 86 -9.71 13.42 7.98
CA ASP A 86 -9.18 12.91 9.25
C ASP A 86 -10.22 12.20 10.10
N GLU A 87 -11.31 11.75 9.48
CA GLU A 87 -12.31 10.92 10.12
C GLU A 87 -12.18 9.49 9.60
N GLY A 88 -12.35 8.54 10.49
CA GLY A 88 -12.27 7.14 10.14
C GLY A 88 -10.93 6.54 10.51
N ARG A 89 -10.62 5.45 9.88
CA ARG A 89 -9.46 4.66 10.30
C ARG A 89 -8.17 5.11 9.65
N ARG A 90 -7.15 5.04 10.46
CA ARG A 90 -5.78 5.31 10.07
C ARG A 90 -5.02 3.98 10.06
N THR A 91 -4.28 3.73 9.01
CA THR A 91 -3.48 2.51 8.89
C THR A 91 -2.02 2.89 8.73
N SER A 92 -1.17 2.27 9.53
CA SER A 92 0.28 2.49 9.47
C SER A 92 0.99 1.21 9.05
N TYR A 93 1.95 1.36 8.16
CA TYR A 93 2.83 0.27 7.71
C TYR A 93 4.23 0.56 8.20
N LEU A 94 4.81 -0.37 8.92
CA LEU A 94 6.12 -0.18 9.56
C LEU A 94 7.20 -0.96 8.83
N ASP A 95 8.41 -0.43 8.87
CA ASP A 95 9.60 -1.03 8.26
C ASP A 95 9.39 -1.31 6.79
N CYS A 96 8.87 -0.29 6.08
CA CYS A 96 8.65 -0.37 4.64
C CYS A 96 9.96 -0.21 3.90
N PHE A 97 10.14 -1.01 2.87
CA PHE A 97 11.30 -0.87 1.99
C PHE A 97 10.84 -0.95 0.53
N THR A 98 11.57 -0.24 -0.32
CA THR A 98 11.27 -0.17 -1.75
C THR A 98 11.84 -1.39 -2.46
N VAL A 99 11.00 -2.04 -3.24
CA VAL A 99 11.40 -3.19 -4.07
C VAL A 99 11.68 -2.74 -5.50
N ASP A 100 10.74 -2.01 -6.09
CA ASP A 100 10.85 -1.54 -7.47
C ASP A 100 10.36 -0.11 -7.58
N THR A 101 10.98 0.65 -8.49
CA THR A 101 10.48 1.96 -8.90
C THR A 101 10.48 2.03 -10.41
N SER A 102 9.53 2.78 -10.96
CA SER A 102 9.42 3.01 -12.40
C SER A 102 8.89 4.40 -12.65
N GLU A 103 9.59 5.18 -13.46
CA GLU A 103 9.17 6.53 -13.79
C GLU A 103 8.50 6.57 -15.15
N GLN A 104 7.48 7.41 -15.27
CA GLN A 104 6.74 7.57 -16.51
C GLN A 104 6.59 9.04 -16.85
N TYR A 105 6.98 9.40 -18.07
CA TYR A 105 6.90 10.78 -18.58
C TYR A 105 6.03 10.78 -19.83
N GLU A 106 5.01 11.64 -19.83
CA GLU A 106 4.08 11.77 -20.95
C GLU A 106 3.92 13.23 -21.35
N VAL A 107 3.56 13.47 -22.61
CA VAL A 107 3.39 14.84 -23.12
C VAL A 107 2.23 15.56 -22.44
N ASP A 108 1.11 14.87 -22.24
CA ASP A 108 -0.12 15.49 -21.77
C ASP A 108 -0.37 15.37 -20.27
N ASN A 109 0.48 14.65 -19.55
CA ASN A 109 0.30 14.42 -18.12
C ASN A 109 1.56 14.77 -17.34
N GLU A 110 1.38 14.99 -16.06
CA GLU A 110 2.50 15.17 -15.13
C GLU A 110 3.36 13.90 -15.08
N ALA A 111 4.64 14.08 -14.81
CA ALA A 111 5.54 12.95 -14.60
C ALA A 111 5.13 12.18 -13.36
N ARG A 112 5.19 10.87 -13.44
CA ARG A 112 4.77 9.96 -12.37
C ARG A 112 5.85 8.96 -12.05
N ILE A 113 5.87 8.52 -10.80
CA ILE A 113 6.71 7.42 -10.38
C ILE A 113 5.82 6.35 -9.74
N ASP A 114 5.97 5.12 -10.21
CA ASP A 114 5.30 3.96 -9.64
C ASP A 114 6.28 3.27 -8.71
N ILE A 115 5.87 3.07 -7.47
CA ILE A 115 6.73 2.51 -6.43
C ILE A 115 6.06 1.26 -5.88
N GLU A 116 6.83 0.17 -5.82
CA GLU A 116 6.38 -1.03 -5.13
C GLU A 116 7.20 -1.20 -3.86
N MET A 117 6.51 -1.32 -2.75
CA MET A 117 7.10 -1.43 -1.43
C MET A 117 6.53 -2.62 -0.69
N ILE A 118 7.30 -3.14 0.25
CA ILE A 118 6.86 -4.19 1.15
C ILE A 118 7.05 -3.69 2.57
N ALA A 119 6.03 -3.89 3.40
CA ALA A 119 6.07 -3.55 4.80
C ALA A 119 6.16 -4.82 5.64
N LEU A 120 6.91 -4.76 6.73
CA LEU A 120 7.03 -5.88 7.64
C LEU A 120 5.84 -5.96 8.59
N HIS A 121 5.26 -4.82 8.97
CA HIS A 121 4.16 -4.75 9.93
C HIS A 121 3.06 -3.84 9.43
N LYS A 122 1.83 -4.15 9.83
CA LYS A 122 0.65 -3.34 9.53
C LYS A 122 -0.12 -3.12 10.82
N ILE A 123 -0.39 -1.87 11.15
CA ILE A 123 -1.14 -1.49 12.34
C ILE A 123 -2.37 -0.68 11.93
N LYS A 124 -3.53 -1.09 12.39
CA LYS A 124 -4.77 -0.32 12.21
C LYS A 124 -5.03 0.46 13.49
N GLU A 125 -5.13 1.75 13.34
CA GLU A 125 -5.38 2.67 14.44
C GLU A 125 -6.82 3.14 14.48
#